data_9c1734e5b1c1358948fa2d7e2e72ce86
#
_entry.id   9c1734e5b1c1358948fa2d7e2e72ce86
#
_cell.length_a   1.000
_cell.length_b   1.000
_cell.length_c   1.000
_cell.angle_alpha   90.00
_cell.angle_beta   90.00
_cell.angle_gamma   90.00
#
_symmetry.space_group_name_H-M   'P 1'
#
loop_
_entity.id
_entity.type
_entity.pdbx_description
1 polymer ?
#
loop_
_entity_poly.entity_id
_entity_poly.type
_entity_poly.pdbx_seq_one_letter_code
_entity_poly.pdbx_strand_id
1 'polypeptide(L)'
;SMIFWGPPGTGKTTVARLLAGETSLAFQQISAVFSGVADLKKVFEAAKLRRSNGHQTLLFVDEIHRFNRAQQDSFLPVMEDGTVVLVGATTENPSFELNAALLSRARVLVFHSLGEDSIAKLLARAEETEGRALPLDDEARAMLIRMSDGDGRAALTLAEEVWRAAKSGEVFGAEGLQRIV
;
A
#
# COMPACT_ATOMS: atom_id res chain seq x y z
N SER A 1 10.37 13.85 -2.72
CA SER A 1 9.03 13.28 -2.97
C SER A 1 9.09 12.17 -3.99
N MET A 2 8.15 11.27 -3.95
CA MET A 2 8.13 10.04 -4.76
C MET A 2 6.72 9.69 -5.20
N ILE A 3 6.62 9.01 -6.35
CA ILE A 3 5.40 8.36 -6.81
C ILE A 3 5.66 6.85 -6.88
N PHE A 4 4.91 6.07 -6.13
CA PHE A 4 4.93 4.61 -6.15
C PHE A 4 3.90 4.12 -7.15
N TRP A 5 4.36 3.54 -8.24
CA TRP A 5 3.51 3.05 -9.31
C TRP A 5 3.58 1.54 -9.43
N GLY A 6 2.45 0.88 -9.36
CA GLY A 6 2.38 -0.57 -9.57
C GLY A 6 1.06 -1.17 -9.13
N PRO A 7 0.89 -2.48 -9.36
CA PRO A 7 -0.34 -3.20 -9.02
C PRO A 7 -0.70 -3.10 -7.54
N PRO A 8 -1.96 -3.38 -7.17
CA PRO A 8 -2.36 -3.42 -5.77
C PRO A 8 -1.62 -4.54 -5.02
N GLY A 9 -1.57 -4.43 -3.69
CA GLY A 9 -1.00 -5.47 -2.82
C GLY A 9 0.50 -5.71 -2.95
N THR A 10 1.26 -4.75 -3.49
CA THR A 10 2.72 -4.85 -3.70
C THR A 10 3.54 -4.18 -2.59
N GLY A 11 2.87 -3.64 -1.56
CA GLY A 11 3.53 -3.09 -0.37
C GLY A 11 3.81 -1.59 -0.41
N LYS A 12 3.19 -0.81 -1.31
CA LYS A 12 3.42 0.65 -1.44
C LYS A 12 3.23 1.40 -0.13
N THR A 13 2.12 1.17 0.57
CA THR A 13 1.84 1.78 1.89
C THR A 13 2.85 1.33 2.94
N THR A 14 3.21 0.06 2.95
CA THR A 14 4.17 -0.51 3.90
C THR A 14 5.55 0.13 3.75
N VAL A 15 6.02 0.27 2.51
CA VAL A 15 7.32 0.92 2.22
C VAL A 15 7.28 2.39 2.65
N ALA A 16 6.19 3.12 2.39
CA ALA A 16 6.05 4.51 2.81
C ALA A 16 6.12 4.66 4.34
N ARG A 17 5.48 3.77 5.10
CA ARG A 17 5.54 3.75 6.57
C ARG A 17 6.96 3.46 7.09
N LEU A 18 7.64 2.50 6.49
CA LEU A 18 9.04 2.19 6.83
C LEU A 18 9.96 3.38 6.57
N LEU A 19 9.82 4.03 5.41
CA LEU A 19 10.58 5.24 5.08
C LEU A 19 10.37 6.36 6.11
N ALA A 20 9.13 6.57 6.55
CA ALA A 20 8.84 7.57 7.57
C ALA A 20 9.53 7.24 8.90
N GLY A 21 9.49 5.98 9.33
CA GLY A 21 10.16 5.51 10.54
C GLY A 21 11.68 5.68 10.49
N GLU A 22 12.31 5.28 9.40
CA GLU A 22 13.76 5.38 9.20
C GLU A 22 14.26 6.84 9.06
N THR A 23 13.41 7.75 8.61
CA THR A 23 13.76 9.16 8.39
C THR A 23 13.28 10.10 9.49
N SER A 24 12.66 9.59 10.54
CA SER A 24 12.06 10.37 11.64
C SER A 24 11.01 11.39 11.19
N LEU A 25 10.36 11.13 10.04
CA LEU A 25 9.26 11.93 9.53
C LEU A 25 7.93 11.49 10.18
N ALA A 26 7.07 12.45 10.50
CA ALA A 26 5.71 12.16 10.94
C ALA A 26 4.92 11.57 9.77
N PHE A 27 4.42 10.34 9.91
CA PHE A 27 3.64 9.69 8.86
C PHE A 27 2.18 10.14 8.93
N GLN A 28 1.67 10.65 7.82
CA GLN A 28 0.26 10.95 7.63
C GLN A 28 -0.23 10.33 6.33
N GLN A 29 -1.38 9.67 6.39
CA GLN A 29 -1.98 9.00 5.24
C GLN A 29 -3.34 9.60 4.92
N ILE A 30 -3.60 9.81 3.63
CA ILE A 30 -4.91 10.13 3.07
C ILE A 30 -5.17 9.26 1.85
N SER A 31 -6.44 9.09 1.53
CA SER A 31 -6.87 8.45 0.28
C SER A 31 -7.56 9.47 -0.61
N ALA A 32 -7.12 9.57 -1.86
CA ALA A 32 -7.74 10.47 -2.83
C ALA A 32 -9.19 10.07 -3.19
N VAL A 33 -9.56 8.82 -2.93
CA VAL A 33 -10.94 8.34 -3.14
C VAL A 33 -11.92 8.95 -2.14
N PHE A 34 -11.47 9.17 -0.89
CA PHE A 34 -12.32 9.61 0.22
C PHE A 34 -12.05 11.02 0.69
N SER A 35 -11.04 11.69 0.15
CA SER A 35 -10.60 13.02 0.59
C SER A 35 -10.96 14.10 -0.42
N GLY A 36 -11.52 15.20 0.07
CA GLY A 36 -11.82 16.40 -0.72
C GLY A 36 -10.85 17.55 -0.45
N VAL A 37 -11.17 18.73 -1.02
CA VAL A 37 -10.37 19.96 -0.85
C VAL A 37 -10.24 20.38 0.61
N ALA A 38 -11.31 20.22 1.40
CA ALA A 38 -11.30 20.57 2.82
C ALA A 38 -10.37 19.66 3.63
N ASP A 39 -10.30 18.38 3.27
CA ASP A 39 -9.41 17.41 3.91
C ASP A 39 -7.95 17.72 3.59
N LEU A 40 -7.64 18.02 2.34
CA LEU A 40 -6.30 18.47 1.93
C LEU A 40 -5.85 19.71 2.70
N LYS A 41 -6.73 20.71 2.84
CA LYS A 41 -6.44 21.92 3.61
C LYS A 41 -6.07 21.61 5.05
N LYS A 42 -6.86 20.76 5.74
CA LYS A 42 -6.59 20.33 7.11
C LYS A 42 -5.23 19.62 7.23
N VAL A 43 -4.94 18.74 6.29
CA VAL A 43 -3.67 17.99 6.25
C VAL A 43 -2.48 18.92 6.08
N PHE A 44 -2.57 19.89 5.18
CA PHE A 44 -1.50 20.87 4.95
C PHE A 44 -1.31 21.81 6.15
N GLU A 45 -2.39 22.25 6.79
CA GLU A 45 -2.33 23.05 8.02
C GLU A 45 -1.67 22.29 9.17
N ALA A 46 -2.04 21.02 9.35
CA ALA A 46 -1.41 20.17 10.36
C ALA A 46 0.09 19.95 10.08
N ALA A 47 0.47 19.75 8.82
CA ALA A 47 1.87 19.61 8.43
C ALA A 47 2.68 20.91 8.66
N LYS A 48 2.10 22.08 8.35
CA LYS A 48 2.71 23.38 8.65
C LYS A 48 2.94 23.59 10.13
N LEU A 49 1.97 23.21 10.96
CA LEU A 49 2.10 23.29 12.42
C LEU A 49 3.20 22.37 12.94
N ARG A 50 3.30 21.13 12.42
CA ARG A 50 4.41 20.23 12.78
C ARG A 50 5.76 20.82 12.39
N ARG A 51 5.84 21.42 11.19
CA ARG A 51 7.07 22.06 10.72
C ARG A 51 7.51 23.21 11.61
N SER A 52 6.58 24.05 12.08
CA SER A 52 6.90 25.14 13.03
C SER A 52 7.47 24.61 14.36
N ASN A 53 7.16 23.36 14.71
CA ASN A 53 7.70 22.66 15.88
C ASN A 53 8.95 21.80 15.56
N GLY A 54 9.55 21.97 14.38
CA GLY A 54 10.76 21.25 13.97
C GLY A 54 10.55 19.82 13.42
N HIS A 55 9.30 19.44 13.14
CA HIS A 55 8.97 18.09 12.62
C HIS A 55 8.46 18.15 11.18
N GLN A 56 9.08 17.42 10.29
CA GLN A 56 8.59 17.24 8.91
C GLN A 56 7.55 16.13 8.81
N THR A 57 6.68 16.23 7.80
CA THR A 57 5.64 15.24 7.53
C THR A 57 5.95 14.49 6.24
N LEU A 58 5.93 13.14 6.29
CA LEU A 58 5.77 12.31 5.11
C LEU A 58 4.26 12.12 4.89
N LEU A 59 3.75 12.71 3.81
CA LEU A 59 2.35 12.59 3.42
C LEU A 59 2.21 11.50 2.37
N PHE A 60 1.62 10.39 2.77
CA PHE A 60 1.26 9.30 1.88
C PHE A 60 -0.15 9.52 1.33
N VAL A 61 -0.26 9.58 0.00
CA VAL A 61 -1.53 9.76 -0.71
C VAL A 61 -1.83 8.52 -1.52
N ASP A 62 -2.78 7.73 -1.05
CA ASP A 62 -3.24 6.54 -1.77
C ASP A 62 -4.17 6.92 -2.93
N GLU A 63 -4.02 6.22 -4.05
CA GLU A 63 -4.79 6.45 -5.28
C GLU A 63 -4.72 7.92 -5.76
N ILE A 64 -3.52 8.53 -5.72
CA ILE A 64 -3.30 9.96 -6.01
C ILE A 64 -3.86 10.40 -7.38
N HIS A 65 -3.96 9.49 -8.34
CA HIS A 65 -4.53 9.75 -9.66
C HIS A 65 -6.04 10.11 -9.62
N ARG A 66 -6.73 9.81 -8.50
CA ARG A 66 -8.13 10.18 -8.30
C ARG A 66 -8.34 11.67 -7.99
N PHE A 67 -7.32 12.36 -7.56
CA PHE A 67 -7.37 13.81 -7.45
C PHE A 67 -7.42 14.47 -8.81
N ASN A 68 -8.27 15.50 -8.95
CA ASN A 68 -8.30 16.33 -10.15
C ASN A 68 -7.04 17.21 -10.26
N ARG A 69 -6.89 17.90 -11.38
CA ARG A 69 -5.71 18.75 -11.65
C ARG A 69 -5.47 19.81 -10.58
N ALA A 70 -6.53 20.50 -10.15
CA ALA A 70 -6.42 21.55 -9.14
C ALA A 70 -6.00 21.00 -7.77
N GLN A 71 -6.52 19.84 -7.39
CA GLN A 71 -6.12 19.14 -6.16
C GLN A 71 -4.66 18.68 -6.23
N GLN A 72 -4.22 18.14 -7.37
CA GLN A 72 -2.81 17.79 -7.59
C GLN A 72 -1.89 19.01 -7.51
N ASP A 73 -2.28 20.12 -8.12
CA ASP A 73 -1.51 21.39 -8.06
C ASP A 73 -1.41 21.93 -6.64
N SER A 74 -2.37 21.65 -5.77
CA SER A 74 -2.34 22.10 -4.38
C SER A 74 -1.20 21.53 -3.55
N PHE A 75 -0.60 20.42 -3.98
CA PHE A 75 0.58 19.83 -3.35
C PHE A 75 1.87 20.61 -3.66
N LEU A 76 1.94 21.33 -4.77
CA LEU A 76 3.18 21.96 -5.23
C LEU A 76 3.78 22.93 -4.21
N PRO A 77 3.02 23.89 -3.63
CA PRO A 77 3.59 24.81 -2.66
C PRO A 77 4.16 24.13 -1.41
N VAL A 78 3.45 23.12 -0.88
CA VAL A 78 3.86 22.42 0.35
C VAL A 78 5.00 21.41 0.12
N MET A 79 5.19 20.97 -1.12
CA MET A 79 6.36 20.19 -1.52
C MET A 79 7.59 21.09 -1.71
N GLU A 80 7.42 22.23 -2.36
CA GLU A 80 8.50 23.17 -2.66
C GLU A 80 9.07 23.82 -1.40
N ASP A 81 8.24 24.17 -0.45
CA ASP A 81 8.68 24.79 0.81
C ASP A 81 9.16 23.78 1.87
N GLY A 82 9.08 22.48 1.59
CA GLY A 82 9.50 21.42 2.49
C GLY A 82 8.52 21.11 3.63
N THR A 83 7.28 21.63 3.57
CA THR A 83 6.24 21.31 4.56
C THR A 83 5.91 19.83 4.57
N VAL A 84 5.82 19.21 3.38
CA VAL A 84 5.59 17.77 3.22
C VAL A 84 6.63 17.14 2.30
N VAL A 85 7.00 15.91 2.61
CA VAL A 85 7.59 14.96 1.67
C VAL A 85 6.43 14.12 1.13
N LEU A 86 6.08 14.32 -0.13
CA LEU A 86 4.98 13.59 -0.75
C LEU A 86 5.42 12.21 -1.19
N VAL A 87 4.65 11.19 -0.83
CA VAL A 87 4.69 9.84 -1.42
C VAL A 87 3.30 9.52 -1.94
N GLY A 88 3.11 9.66 -3.24
CA GLY A 88 1.86 9.30 -3.92
C GLY A 88 1.90 7.85 -4.37
N ALA A 89 0.82 7.10 -4.17
CA ALA A 89 0.66 5.75 -4.69
C ALA A 89 -0.41 5.70 -5.78
N THR A 90 -0.15 4.95 -6.84
CA THR A 90 -1.08 4.80 -7.96
C THR A 90 -0.92 3.43 -8.61
N THR A 91 -2.03 2.87 -9.06
CA THR A 91 -2.05 1.70 -9.94
C THR A 91 -2.01 2.09 -11.42
N GLU A 92 -2.30 3.36 -11.74
CA GLU A 92 -2.37 3.89 -13.09
C GLU A 92 -1.03 4.49 -13.53
N ASN A 93 -0.82 4.58 -14.84
CA ASN A 93 0.41 5.18 -15.37
C ASN A 93 0.50 6.67 -15.00
N PRO A 94 1.47 7.08 -14.15
CA PRO A 94 1.56 8.45 -13.69
C PRO A 94 1.79 9.47 -14.82
N SER A 95 2.39 9.08 -15.93
CA SER A 95 2.62 9.96 -17.08
C SER A 95 1.33 10.44 -17.74
N PHE A 96 0.23 9.69 -17.60
CA PHE A 96 -1.08 10.05 -18.13
C PHE A 96 -2.00 10.70 -17.10
N GLU A 97 -1.84 10.34 -15.85
CA GLU A 97 -2.79 10.65 -14.78
C GLU A 97 -2.35 11.81 -13.89
N LEU A 98 -1.06 12.06 -13.78
CA LEU A 98 -0.51 13.11 -12.91
C LEU A 98 -0.03 14.32 -13.69
N ASN A 99 -0.17 15.50 -13.07
CA ASN A 99 0.30 16.75 -13.65
C ASN A 99 1.83 16.73 -13.85
N ALA A 100 2.29 17.26 -14.97
CA ALA A 100 3.70 17.35 -15.30
C ALA A 100 4.51 18.09 -14.21
N ALA A 101 3.94 19.13 -13.62
CA ALA A 101 4.56 19.90 -12.53
C ALA A 101 4.79 19.04 -11.29
N LEU A 102 3.86 18.16 -10.95
CA LEU A 102 3.99 17.20 -9.85
C LEU A 102 5.09 16.17 -10.15
N LEU A 103 5.05 15.58 -11.34
CA LEU A 103 6.03 14.58 -11.78
C LEU A 103 7.45 15.12 -11.85
N SER A 104 7.64 16.38 -12.26
CA SER A 104 8.96 17.02 -12.31
C SER A 104 9.60 17.17 -10.92
N ARG A 105 8.82 17.12 -9.85
CA ARG A 105 9.25 17.29 -8.44
C ARG A 105 9.26 15.98 -7.64
N ALA A 106 8.91 14.88 -8.28
CA ALA A 106 8.84 13.57 -7.65
C ALA A 106 9.57 12.52 -8.46
N ARG A 107 10.17 11.54 -7.80
CA ARG A 107 10.78 10.38 -8.44
C ARG A 107 9.75 9.27 -8.57
N VAL A 108 9.56 8.75 -9.76
CA VAL A 108 8.69 7.57 -9.97
C VAL A 108 9.48 6.30 -9.65
N LEU A 109 8.94 5.49 -8.76
CA LEU A 109 9.45 4.16 -8.43
C LEU A 109 8.40 3.12 -8.82
N VAL A 110 8.82 2.15 -9.62
CA VAL A 110 7.94 1.09 -10.10
C VAL A 110 7.91 -0.06 -9.10
N PHE A 111 6.71 -0.47 -8.73
CA PHE A 111 6.44 -1.65 -7.93
C PHE A 111 5.91 -2.75 -8.84
N HIS A 112 6.52 -3.91 -8.80
CA HIS A 112 6.09 -5.08 -9.56
C HIS A 112 5.23 -6.00 -8.69
N SER A 113 4.40 -6.82 -9.33
CA SER A 113 3.71 -7.92 -8.65
C SER A 113 4.70 -8.78 -7.88
N LEU A 114 4.29 -9.26 -6.72
CA LEU A 114 5.14 -10.11 -5.89
C LEU A 114 5.32 -11.48 -6.56
N GLY A 115 6.56 -11.98 -6.57
CA GLY A 115 6.83 -13.34 -7.02
C GLY A 115 6.30 -14.37 -6.04
N GLU A 116 6.12 -15.61 -6.50
CA GLU A 116 5.61 -16.73 -5.68
C GLU A 116 6.41 -16.93 -4.38
N ASP A 117 7.73 -16.80 -4.43
CA ASP A 117 8.60 -16.88 -3.24
C ASP A 117 8.30 -15.77 -2.23
N SER A 118 7.97 -14.57 -2.70
CA SER A 118 7.63 -13.43 -1.85
C SER A 118 6.27 -13.63 -1.20
N ILE A 119 5.29 -14.14 -1.94
CA ILE A 119 3.98 -14.52 -1.40
C ILE A 119 4.13 -15.65 -0.38
N ALA A 120 4.94 -16.66 -0.66
CA ALA A 120 5.20 -17.75 0.28
C ALA A 120 5.79 -17.26 1.60
N LYS A 121 6.75 -16.33 1.55
CA LYS A 121 7.31 -15.67 2.75
C LYS A 121 6.27 -14.85 3.51
N LEU A 122 5.38 -14.15 2.79
CA LEU A 122 4.30 -13.37 3.39
C LEU A 122 3.33 -14.29 4.15
N LEU A 123 2.95 -15.42 3.56
CA LEU A 123 2.09 -16.42 4.21
C LEU A 123 2.77 -17.02 5.44
N ALA A 124 4.05 -17.39 5.36
CA ALA A 124 4.80 -17.91 6.50
C ALA A 124 4.82 -16.91 7.66
N ARG A 125 5.01 -15.63 7.37
CA ARG A 125 4.96 -14.57 8.38
C ARG A 125 3.57 -14.37 8.97
N ALA A 126 2.53 -14.55 8.17
CA ALA A 126 1.15 -14.52 8.65
C ALA A 126 0.88 -15.70 9.60
N GLU A 127 1.37 -16.91 9.29
CA GLU A 127 1.28 -18.10 10.15
C GLU A 127 1.98 -17.88 11.50
N GLU A 128 3.16 -17.26 11.49
CA GLU A 128 3.88 -16.89 12.73
C GLU A 128 3.05 -15.91 13.57
N THR A 129 2.45 -14.91 12.94
CA THR A 129 1.64 -13.88 13.61
C THR A 129 0.35 -14.45 14.19
N GLU A 130 -0.32 -15.35 13.46
CA GLU A 130 -1.52 -16.06 13.89
C GLU A 130 -1.24 -17.14 14.92
N GLY A 131 0.02 -17.59 15.05
CA GLY A 131 0.43 -18.68 15.94
C GLY A 131 -0.07 -20.05 15.50
N ARG A 132 -0.48 -20.20 14.24
CA ARG A 132 -0.96 -21.45 13.65
C ARG A 132 -0.64 -21.53 12.15
N ALA A 133 -0.32 -22.74 11.69
CA ALA A 133 -0.10 -23.00 10.27
C ALA A 133 -1.41 -22.86 9.46
N LEU A 134 -1.29 -22.52 8.18
CA LEU A 134 -2.39 -22.65 7.23
C LEU A 134 -2.73 -24.13 7.05
N PRO A 135 -3.98 -24.54 7.24
CA PRO A 135 -4.40 -25.93 7.13
C PRO A 135 -4.57 -26.35 5.65
N LEU A 136 -3.48 -26.24 4.89
CA LEU A 136 -3.39 -26.60 3.48
C LEU A 136 -2.28 -27.61 3.27
N ASP A 137 -2.50 -28.57 2.37
CA ASP A 137 -1.41 -29.38 1.85
C ASP A 137 -0.52 -28.56 0.88
N ASP A 138 0.59 -29.13 0.44
CA ASP A 138 1.55 -28.42 -0.41
C ASP A 138 0.96 -27.99 -1.75
N GLU A 139 0.06 -28.80 -2.33
CA GLU A 139 -0.60 -28.51 -3.60
C GLU A 139 -1.60 -27.34 -3.46
N ALA A 140 -2.43 -27.39 -2.42
CA ALA A 140 -3.37 -26.32 -2.12
C ALA A 140 -2.64 -25.01 -1.77
N ARG A 141 -1.54 -25.09 -1.02
CA ARG A 141 -0.70 -23.93 -0.71
C ARG A 141 -0.13 -23.29 -1.97
N ALA A 142 0.45 -24.09 -2.87
CA ALA A 142 0.94 -23.60 -4.15
C ALA A 142 -0.18 -22.99 -5.02
N MET A 143 -1.37 -23.58 -4.96
CA MET A 143 -2.56 -23.07 -5.64
C MET A 143 -2.98 -21.70 -5.08
N LEU A 144 -3.06 -21.53 -3.78
CA LEU A 144 -3.37 -20.24 -3.14
C LEU A 144 -2.38 -19.15 -3.55
N ILE A 145 -1.08 -19.47 -3.58
CA ILE A 145 -0.03 -18.55 -4.02
C ILE A 145 -0.29 -18.10 -5.46
N ARG A 146 -0.59 -19.01 -6.38
CA ARG A 146 -0.90 -18.65 -7.77
C ARG A 146 -2.19 -17.86 -7.89
N MET A 147 -3.22 -18.17 -7.11
CA MET A 147 -4.51 -17.46 -7.12
C MET A 147 -4.38 -16.01 -6.66
N SER A 148 -3.40 -15.70 -5.83
CA SER A 148 -3.13 -14.32 -5.39
C SER A 148 -2.59 -13.41 -6.49
N ASP A 149 -2.10 -13.97 -7.59
CA ASP A 149 -1.55 -13.25 -8.76
C ASP A 149 -0.52 -12.16 -8.39
N GLY A 150 0.29 -12.44 -7.38
CA GLY A 150 1.31 -11.50 -6.89
C GLY A 150 0.77 -10.33 -6.07
N ASP A 151 -0.50 -10.36 -5.69
CA ASP A 151 -1.11 -9.42 -4.74
C ASP A 151 -1.03 -9.97 -3.32
N GLY A 152 -0.18 -9.37 -2.49
CA GLY A 152 0.00 -9.80 -1.10
C GLY A 152 -1.27 -9.63 -0.23
N ARG A 153 -2.11 -8.64 -0.54
CA ARG A 153 -3.39 -8.44 0.17
C ARG A 153 -4.37 -9.55 -0.17
N ALA A 154 -4.48 -9.89 -1.46
CA ALA A 154 -5.31 -11.01 -1.92
C ALA A 154 -4.85 -12.32 -1.27
N ALA A 155 -3.53 -12.58 -1.22
CA ALA A 155 -2.98 -13.77 -0.56
C ALA A 155 -3.37 -13.87 0.92
N LEU A 156 -3.27 -12.76 1.65
CA LEU A 156 -3.67 -12.72 3.07
C LEU A 156 -5.18 -12.89 3.26
N THR A 157 -5.99 -12.30 2.40
CA THR A 157 -7.46 -12.47 2.43
C THR A 157 -7.84 -13.93 2.21
N LEU A 158 -7.25 -14.59 1.20
CA LEU A 158 -7.46 -16.01 0.96
C LEU A 158 -7.04 -16.87 2.16
N ALA A 159 -5.90 -16.54 2.77
CA ALA A 159 -5.42 -17.22 3.96
C ALA A 159 -6.40 -17.08 5.14
N GLU A 160 -6.95 -15.89 5.37
CA GLU A 160 -7.96 -15.65 6.40
C GLU A 160 -9.23 -16.47 6.17
N GLU A 161 -9.68 -16.61 4.93
CA GLU A 161 -10.84 -17.44 4.57
C GLU A 161 -10.59 -18.90 4.87
N VAL A 162 -9.40 -19.41 4.54
CA VAL A 162 -9.00 -20.78 4.86
C VAL A 162 -8.99 -21.02 6.38
N TRP A 163 -8.38 -20.12 7.16
CA TRP A 163 -8.37 -20.24 8.62
C TRP A 163 -9.78 -20.19 9.23
N ARG A 164 -10.68 -19.40 8.66
CA ARG A 164 -12.08 -19.32 9.11
C ARG A 164 -12.87 -20.59 8.81
N ALA A 165 -12.62 -21.21 7.66
CA ALA A 165 -13.34 -22.41 7.23
C ALA A 165 -12.88 -23.66 7.98
N ALA A 166 -11.63 -23.70 8.43
CA ALA A 166 -11.01 -24.89 9.01
C ALA A 166 -11.56 -25.23 10.40
N LYS A 167 -11.96 -26.47 10.56
CA LYS A 167 -12.22 -27.08 11.87
C LYS A 167 -10.91 -27.63 12.46
N SER A 168 -10.92 -27.92 13.76
CA SER A 168 -9.75 -28.45 14.46
C SER A 168 -9.24 -29.73 13.80
N GLY A 169 -7.96 -29.72 13.35
CA GLY A 169 -7.30 -30.87 12.73
C GLY A 169 -7.62 -31.12 11.26
N GLU A 170 -8.40 -30.25 10.63
CA GLU A 170 -8.72 -30.34 9.19
C GLU A 170 -7.58 -29.77 8.35
N VAL A 171 -7.23 -30.44 7.25
CA VAL A 171 -6.28 -29.96 6.24
C VAL A 171 -6.96 -30.06 4.88
N PHE A 172 -6.94 -28.96 4.12
CA PHE A 172 -7.55 -28.89 2.80
C PHE A 172 -6.55 -29.17 1.71
N GLY A 173 -6.94 -30.00 0.72
CA GLY A 173 -6.30 -30.11 -0.57
C GLY A 173 -6.83 -29.09 -1.56
N ALA A 174 -6.37 -29.17 -2.82
CA ALA A 174 -6.73 -28.22 -3.88
C ALA A 174 -8.25 -28.08 -4.09
N GLU A 175 -9.01 -29.19 -4.09
CA GLU A 175 -10.47 -29.15 -4.21
C GLU A 175 -11.15 -28.50 -2.99
N GLY A 176 -10.62 -28.74 -1.80
CA GLY A 176 -11.12 -28.12 -0.57
C GLY A 176 -10.91 -26.62 -0.59
N LEU A 177 -9.76 -26.16 -1.03
CA LEU A 177 -9.45 -24.74 -1.19
C LEU A 177 -10.42 -24.09 -2.19
N GLN A 178 -10.67 -24.70 -3.36
CA GLN A 178 -11.60 -24.15 -4.36
C GLN A 178 -13.05 -23.99 -3.88
N ARG A 179 -13.45 -24.71 -2.84
CA ARG A 179 -14.80 -24.58 -2.26
C ARG A 179 -14.89 -23.47 -1.23
N ILE A 180 -13.75 -23.03 -0.71
CA ILE A 180 -13.68 -21.99 0.33
C ILE A 180 -13.59 -20.60 -0.30
N VAL A 181 -12.88 -20.47 -1.42
CA VAL A 181 -12.51 -19.22 -2.07
C VAL A 181 -13.25 -18.96 -3.38
#